data_3b2bd79cd21c2c878b98f81e884a24f3
#
_entry.id   3b2bd79cd21c2c878b98f81e884a24f3
#
_cell.length_a   1.000
_cell.length_b   1.000
_cell.length_c   1.000
_cell.angle_alpha   90.00
_cell.angle_beta   90.00
_cell.angle_gamma   90.00
#
_symmetry.space_group_name_H-M   'P 1'
#
loop_
_entity.id
_entity.type
_entity.pdbx_description
1 polymer ?
#
loop_
_entity_poly.entity_id
_entity_poly.type
_entity_poly.pdbx_seq_one_letter_code
_entity_poly.pdbx_strand_id
1 'polypeptide(L)'
;MTNKKEEKTNLFHSIRQSNEYTFFFDEELGPPDEYRDLSMVLMQANEDDEINLMINGPGGYVDTAAQLSNLIANCRGTVIGHLIGPSASAYCTIFLSCHGWVVHPHATLMGHTFSGGFCEKGQEIKKAYESYNKFVEDMMLDVYYPFFSIDEIDEMVKDNKNIYLDSKEIHKRTEILAKYRSEQYNKAQLPQSEEYNEE
;
A
#
# COMPACT_ATOMS: atom_id res chain seq x y z
N MET A 1 -25.55 -63.53 -8.84
CA MET A 1 -25.37 -62.17 -9.35
C MET A 1 -25.06 -61.28 -8.16
N THR A 2 -23.77 -61.03 -7.92
CA THR A 2 -23.30 -60.22 -6.80
C THR A 2 -23.25 -58.74 -7.24
N ASN A 3 -24.17 -57.93 -6.70
CA ASN A 3 -24.18 -56.48 -6.88
C ASN A 3 -22.90 -55.92 -6.21
N LYS A 4 -21.90 -55.53 -7.02
CA LYS A 4 -20.81 -54.65 -6.56
C LYS A 4 -21.42 -53.27 -6.31
N LYS A 5 -21.52 -52.90 -5.04
CA LYS A 5 -21.72 -51.49 -4.67
C LYS A 5 -20.49 -50.72 -5.16
N GLU A 6 -20.66 -49.79 -6.10
CA GLU A 6 -19.63 -48.81 -6.44
C GLU A 6 -19.36 -47.97 -5.17
N GLU A 7 -18.13 -48.02 -4.68
CA GLU A 7 -17.65 -47.17 -3.62
C GLU A 7 -17.65 -45.73 -4.14
N LYS A 8 -18.54 -44.92 -3.60
CA LYS A 8 -18.55 -43.45 -3.87
C LYS A 8 -17.34 -42.83 -3.19
N THR A 9 -16.37 -42.41 -3.98
CA THR A 9 -15.23 -41.64 -3.49
C THR A 9 -15.70 -40.22 -3.15
N ASN A 10 -15.62 -39.81 -1.88
CA ASN A 10 -15.95 -38.46 -1.41
C ASN A 10 -14.70 -37.60 -1.28
N LEU A 11 -13.55 -38.03 -1.79
CA LEU A 11 -12.29 -37.29 -1.75
C LEU A 11 -12.07 -36.58 -3.09
N PHE A 12 -11.98 -35.27 -3.03
CA PHE A 12 -11.57 -34.44 -4.14
C PHE A 12 -10.21 -33.84 -3.81
N HIS A 13 -9.25 -33.96 -4.70
CA HIS A 13 -7.92 -33.37 -4.57
C HIS A 13 -7.73 -32.34 -5.68
N SER A 14 -7.40 -31.12 -5.30
CA SER A 14 -6.99 -30.07 -6.23
C SER A 14 -5.59 -29.61 -5.89
N ILE A 15 -4.75 -29.42 -6.91
CA ILE A 15 -3.43 -28.80 -6.77
C ILE A 15 -3.60 -27.32 -7.08
N ARG A 16 -3.21 -26.45 -6.12
CA ARG A 16 -3.05 -25.01 -6.36
C ARG A 16 -1.56 -24.74 -6.56
N GLN A 17 -1.24 -23.93 -7.54
CA GLN A 17 0.11 -23.44 -7.79
C GLN A 17 0.13 -21.96 -7.42
N SER A 18 1.03 -21.59 -6.51
CA SER A 18 1.26 -20.20 -6.10
C SER A 18 2.72 -19.84 -6.33
N ASN A 19 2.98 -18.56 -6.52
CA ASN A 19 4.32 -18.02 -6.60
C ASN A 19 4.59 -17.11 -5.39
N GLU A 20 5.84 -17.10 -4.95
CA GLU A 20 6.33 -16.16 -3.95
C GLU A 20 7.40 -15.28 -4.63
N TYR A 21 7.19 -13.97 -4.58
CA TYR A 21 8.11 -12.97 -5.11
C TYR A 21 8.71 -12.17 -3.97
N THR A 22 10.00 -11.87 -4.05
CA THR A 22 10.67 -10.96 -3.10
C THR A 22 11.37 -9.86 -3.88
N PHE A 23 11.05 -8.60 -3.54
CA PHE A 23 11.67 -7.43 -4.11
C PHE A 23 12.29 -6.57 -3.00
N PHE A 24 13.51 -6.06 -3.23
CA PHE A 24 14.24 -5.23 -2.28
C PHE A 24 14.16 -3.75 -2.66
N PHE A 25 13.77 -2.94 -1.69
CA PHE A 25 13.82 -1.49 -1.69
C PHE A 25 14.88 -1.04 -0.69
N ASP A 26 16.15 -1.06 -1.08
CA ASP A 26 17.32 -0.78 -0.25
C ASP A 26 18.26 0.31 -0.83
N GLU A 27 17.80 0.97 -1.89
CA GLU A 27 18.43 2.15 -2.49
C GLU A 27 17.46 3.35 -2.45
N GLU A 28 17.83 4.48 -3.03
CA GLU A 28 16.91 5.58 -3.28
C GLU A 28 15.84 5.16 -4.33
N LEU A 29 14.58 5.45 -4.07
CA LEU A 29 13.50 5.11 -4.99
C LEU A 29 13.63 5.94 -6.28
N GLY A 30 14.00 5.29 -7.37
CA GLY A 30 14.24 5.86 -8.68
C GLY A 30 12.94 6.16 -9.47
N PRO A 31 13.06 6.56 -10.75
CA PRO A 31 11.93 6.86 -11.61
C PRO A 31 11.09 5.60 -11.91
N PRO A 32 9.81 5.78 -12.34
CA PRO A 32 8.85 4.66 -12.52
C PRO A 32 9.30 3.58 -13.50
N ASP A 33 10.15 3.92 -14.46
CA ASP A 33 10.59 2.96 -15.49
C ASP A 33 11.58 1.91 -14.97
N GLU A 34 12.22 2.14 -13.83
CA GLU A 34 13.08 1.16 -13.17
C GLU A 34 12.29 0.04 -12.47
N TYR A 35 10.99 0.23 -12.25
CA TYR A 35 10.12 -0.71 -11.52
C TYR A 35 9.13 -1.45 -12.42
N ARG A 36 9.41 -1.56 -13.72
CA ARG A 36 8.52 -2.26 -14.68
C ARG A 36 8.34 -3.73 -14.33
N ASP A 37 9.39 -4.41 -13.93
CA ASP A 37 9.33 -5.84 -13.59
C ASP A 37 8.44 -6.07 -12.37
N LEU A 38 8.60 -5.28 -11.30
CA LEU A 38 7.71 -5.32 -10.15
C LEU A 38 6.28 -4.95 -10.54
N SER A 39 6.11 -3.92 -11.37
CA SER A 39 4.79 -3.51 -11.87
C SER A 39 4.09 -4.65 -12.61
N MET A 40 4.82 -5.40 -13.45
CA MET A 40 4.28 -6.56 -14.15
C MET A 40 3.88 -7.68 -13.19
N VAL A 41 4.69 -7.96 -12.16
CA VAL A 41 4.34 -8.93 -11.12
C VAL A 41 3.04 -8.53 -10.42
N LEU A 42 2.93 -7.27 -9.96
CA LEU A 42 1.73 -6.77 -9.27
C LEU A 42 0.46 -6.85 -10.16
N MET A 43 0.59 -6.57 -11.46
CA MET A 43 -0.52 -6.62 -12.42
C MET A 43 -0.96 -8.04 -12.76
N GLN A 44 -0.06 -9.03 -12.72
CA GLN A 44 -0.30 -10.39 -13.19
C GLN A 44 -0.50 -11.40 -12.06
N ALA A 45 -0.21 -11.05 -10.82
CA ALA A 45 -0.34 -11.91 -9.66
C ALA A 45 -1.76 -12.49 -9.53
N ASN A 46 -1.83 -13.76 -9.15
CA ASN A 46 -3.06 -14.47 -8.84
C ASN A 46 -3.40 -14.36 -7.35
N GLU A 47 -4.60 -14.77 -6.96
CA GLU A 47 -5.09 -14.69 -5.57
C GLU A 47 -4.25 -15.51 -4.58
N ASP A 48 -3.60 -16.58 -5.06
CA ASP A 48 -2.74 -17.45 -4.23
C ASP A 48 -1.26 -17.00 -4.22
N ASP A 49 -0.87 -15.95 -4.99
CA ASP A 49 0.51 -15.44 -5.05
C ASP A 49 0.81 -14.49 -3.89
N GLU A 50 2.07 -14.50 -3.41
CA GLU A 50 2.57 -13.62 -2.36
C GLU A 50 3.73 -12.77 -2.89
N ILE A 51 3.70 -11.47 -2.61
CA ILE A 51 4.73 -10.51 -3.00
C ILE A 51 5.28 -9.83 -1.74
N ASN A 52 6.53 -10.13 -1.42
CA ASN A 52 7.24 -9.61 -0.26
C ASN A 52 8.10 -8.40 -0.68
N LEU A 53 7.81 -7.22 -0.13
CA LEU A 53 8.55 -5.99 -0.37
C LEU A 53 9.46 -5.71 0.83
N MET A 54 10.77 -5.92 0.67
CA MET A 54 11.79 -5.72 1.71
C MET A 54 12.26 -4.27 1.70
N ILE A 55 11.85 -3.46 2.68
CA ILE A 55 11.96 -2.00 2.65
C ILE A 55 12.97 -1.52 3.69
N ASN A 56 14.02 -0.80 3.21
CA ASN A 56 15.08 -0.20 4.03
C ASN A 56 15.77 0.92 3.26
N GLY A 57 15.29 2.16 3.33
CA GLY A 57 15.91 3.22 2.55
C GLY A 57 15.24 4.59 2.71
N PRO A 58 15.79 5.62 2.05
CA PRO A 58 15.40 7.01 2.27
C PRO A 58 14.05 7.41 1.60
N GLY A 59 13.50 6.56 0.72
CA GLY A 59 12.44 6.95 -0.21
C GLY A 59 13.01 7.51 -1.51
N GLY A 60 12.30 8.43 -2.15
CA GLY A 60 12.71 9.04 -3.42
C GLY A 60 11.50 9.54 -4.23
N TYR A 61 11.35 9.12 -5.48
CA TYR A 61 10.33 9.62 -6.40
C TYR A 61 8.90 9.34 -5.91
N VAL A 62 8.15 10.41 -5.69
CA VAL A 62 6.72 10.35 -5.28
C VAL A 62 5.87 9.71 -6.37
N ASP A 63 6.16 10.00 -7.65
CA ASP A 63 5.42 9.45 -8.78
C ASP A 63 5.54 7.92 -8.85
N THR A 64 6.72 7.38 -8.52
CA THR A 64 6.96 5.94 -8.41
C THR A 64 6.19 5.34 -7.25
N ALA A 65 6.20 6.01 -6.09
CA ALA A 65 5.43 5.56 -4.93
C ALA A 65 3.93 5.55 -5.23
N ALA A 66 3.41 6.59 -5.89
CA ALA A 66 2.01 6.65 -6.31
C ALA A 66 1.64 5.55 -7.31
N GLN A 67 2.50 5.30 -8.32
CA GLN A 67 2.31 4.21 -9.28
C GLN A 67 2.23 2.86 -8.56
N LEU A 68 3.20 2.56 -7.71
CA LEU A 68 3.25 1.28 -6.99
C LEU A 68 2.08 1.15 -6.00
N SER A 69 1.71 2.22 -5.30
CA SER A 69 0.52 2.26 -4.43
C SER A 69 -0.75 1.84 -5.18
N ASN A 70 -0.98 2.43 -6.37
CA ASN A 70 -2.12 2.09 -7.22
C ASN A 70 -2.08 0.63 -7.70
N LEU A 71 -0.90 0.11 -8.05
CA LEU A 71 -0.75 -1.28 -8.49
C LEU A 71 -0.95 -2.26 -7.33
N ILE A 72 -0.44 -1.95 -6.15
CA ILE A 72 -0.65 -2.75 -4.93
C ILE A 72 -2.15 -2.80 -4.60
N ALA A 73 -2.84 -1.67 -4.60
CA ALA A 73 -4.27 -1.61 -4.30
C ALA A 73 -5.14 -2.47 -5.25
N ASN A 74 -4.68 -2.71 -6.48
CA ASN A 74 -5.38 -3.51 -7.50
C ASN A 74 -4.78 -4.91 -7.69
N CYS A 75 -3.73 -5.26 -6.94
CA CYS A 75 -3.10 -6.57 -7.01
C CYS A 75 -4.03 -7.65 -6.42
N ARG A 76 -4.23 -8.74 -7.16
CA ARG A 76 -5.04 -9.89 -6.68
C ARG A 76 -4.27 -10.76 -5.69
N GLY A 77 -2.93 -10.80 -5.81
CA GLY A 77 -2.05 -11.49 -4.86
C GLY A 77 -1.92 -10.71 -3.55
N THR A 78 -1.39 -11.34 -2.53
CA THR A 78 -1.13 -10.70 -1.24
C THR A 78 0.21 -9.98 -1.26
N VAL A 79 0.21 -8.66 -1.07
CA VAL A 79 1.44 -7.85 -0.98
C VAL A 79 1.75 -7.56 0.49
N ILE A 80 2.95 -7.96 0.93
CA ILE A 80 3.42 -7.81 2.31
C ILE A 80 4.62 -6.85 2.33
N GLY A 81 4.49 -5.77 3.08
CA GLY A 81 5.58 -4.82 3.32
C GLY A 81 6.39 -5.21 4.56
N HIS A 82 7.67 -5.47 4.40
CA HIS A 82 8.61 -5.77 5.48
C HIS A 82 9.49 -4.56 5.75
N LEU A 83 9.29 -3.87 6.88
CA LEU A 83 10.26 -2.86 7.33
C LEU A 83 11.42 -3.57 8.00
N ILE A 84 12.53 -3.70 7.26
CA ILE A 84 13.74 -4.41 7.72
C ILE A 84 14.81 -3.50 8.30
N GLY A 85 14.66 -2.18 8.13
CA GLY A 85 15.57 -1.14 8.63
C GLY A 85 14.93 0.24 8.63
N PRO A 86 15.73 1.31 8.74
CA PRO A 86 15.24 2.69 8.64
C PRO A 86 14.63 2.97 7.27
N SER A 87 13.38 3.45 7.27
CA SER A 87 12.63 3.73 6.04
C SER A 87 11.96 5.09 6.14
N ALA A 88 11.85 5.81 5.01
CA ALA A 88 11.37 7.18 5.02
C ALA A 88 10.63 7.58 3.73
N SER A 89 9.83 8.68 3.82
CA SER A 89 9.32 9.39 2.65
C SER A 89 8.47 8.50 1.74
N ALA A 90 8.80 8.41 0.44
CA ALA A 90 8.10 7.57 -0.54
C ALA A 90 7.97 6.09 -0.12
N TYR A 91 8.93 5.57 0.66
CA TYR A 91 8.83 4.22 1.21
C TYR A 91 7.76 4.08 2.30
N CYS A 92 7.43 5.17 3.01
CA CYS A 92 6.28 5.19 3.90
C CYS A 92 4.98 4.95 3.12
N THR A 93 4.82 5.61 1.97
CA THR A 93 3.66 5.40 1.08
C THR A 93 3.57 3.96 0.60
N ILE A 94 4.67 3.41 0.07
CA ILE A 94 4.70 2.01 -0.41
C ILE A 94 4.37 1.03 0.72
N PHE A 95 5.00 1.18 1.89
CA PHE A 95 4.76 0.33 3.03
C PHE A 95 3.29 0.36 3.46
N LEU A 96 2.73 1.55 3.63
CA LEU A 96 1.34 1.71 4.04
C LEU A 96 0.34 1.24 2.98
N SER A 97 0.71 1.20 1.71
CA SER A 97 -0.15 0.67 0.63
C SER A 97 -0.28 -0.86 0.63
N CYS A 98 0.65 -1.59 1.27
CA CYS A 98 0.65 -3.05 1.31
C CYS A 98 -0.60 -3.63 1.98
N HIS A 99 -0.94 -4.88 1.64
CA HIS A 99 -2.08 -5.61 2.21
C HIS A 99 -1.78 -6.11 3.63
N GLY A 100 -0.51 -6.42 3.93
CA GLY A 100 -0.02 -6.84 5.24
C GLY A 100 1.33 -6.24 5.58
N TRP A 101 1.70 -6.27 6.85
CA TRP A 101 2.91 -5.61 7.35
C TRP A 101 3.69 -6.48 8.32
N VAL A 102 5.00 -6.51 8.12
CA VAL A 102 5.97 -7.10 9.05
C VAL A 102 6.95 -6.00 9.48
N VAL A 103 7.01 -5.74 10.77
CA VAL A 103 7.87 -4.69 11.35
C VAL A 103 8.99 -5.36 12.14
N HIS A 104 10.23 -5.20 11.70
CA HIS A 104 11.39 -5.77 12.37
C HIS A 104 11.83 -4.90 13.57
N PRO A 105 12.50 -5.48 14.59
CA PRO A 105 12.80 -4.79 15.85
C PRO A 105 13.59 -3.47 15.73
N HIS A 106 14.44 -3.37 14.72
CA HIS A 106 15.29 -2.18 14.47
C HIS A 106 14.79 -1.30 13.32
N ALA A 107 13.55 -1.51 12.87
CA ALA A 107 12.95 -0.66 11.86
C ALA A 107 12.49 0.67 12.45
N THR A 108 12.59 1.72 11.65
CA THR A 108 11.99 3.03 11.90
C THR A 108 11.25 3.49 10.66
N LEU A 109 10.26 4.36 10.82
CA LEU A 109 9.53 4.93 9.71
C LEU A 109 9.41 6.44 9.87
N MET A 110 9.68 7.18 8.78
CA MET A 110 9.50 8.63 8.76
C MET A 110 8.51 9.01 7.66
N GLY A 111 7.42 9.65 8.07
CA GLY A 111 6.43 10.26 7.20
C GLY A 111 6.63 11.76 7.08
N HIS A 112 6.49 12.31 5.89
CA HIS A 112 6.48 13.74 5.60
C HIS A 112 5.80 14.01 4.25
N THR A 113 5.52 15.30 3.95
CA THR A 113 5.10 15.72 2.61
C THR A 113 6.27 15.64 1.61
N PHE A 114 5.99 15.90 0.34
CA PHE A 114 7.03 15.88 -0.69
C PHE A 114 8.05 17.02 -0.51
N SER A 115 9.26 16.79 -0.98
CA SER A 115 10.27 17.81 -1.19
C SER A 115 10.66 17.85 -2.67
N GLY A 116 10.77 19.03 -3.25
CA GLY A 116 11.10 19.15 -4.67
C GLY A 116 10.97 20.57 -5.17
N GLY A 117 11.06 20.75 -6.49
CA GLY A 117 10.93 22.04 -7.15
C GLY A 117 10.23 21.90 -8.50
N PHE A 118 9.68 23.01 -8.98
CA PHE A 118 9.01 23.10 -10.27
C PHE A 118 9.78 24.06 -11.17
N CYS A 119 10.01 23.63 -12.42
CA CYS A 119 10.68 24.44 -13.44
C CYS A 119 9.67 24.73 -14.56
N GLU A 120 8.89 25.80 -14.38
CA GLU A 120 7.83 26.23 -15.28
C GLU A 120 7.92 27.73 -15.59
N LYS A 121 7.06 28.23 -16.47
CA LYS A 121 7.05 29.66 -16.86
C LYS A 121 6.16 30.47 -15.92
N GLY A 122 6.75 31.39 -15.15
CA GLY A 122 6.02 32.44 -14.42
C GLY A 122 4.89 31.90 -13.55
N GLN A 123 3.66 32.28 -13.88
CA GLN A 123 2.47 31.88 -13.11
C GLN A 123 2.14 30.37 -13.18
N GLU A 124 2.68 29.65 -14.14
CA GLU A 124 2.48 28.19 -14.23
C GLU A 124 3.19 27.43 -13.10
N ILE A 125 4.27 27.98 -12.53
CA ILE A 125 4.93 27.40 -11.34
C ILE A 125 3.92 27.27 -10.20
N LYS A 126 3.13 28.32 -9.94
CA LYS A 126 2.13 28.29 -8.88
C LYS A 126 1.06 27.24 -9.12
N LYS A 127 0.55 27.13 -10.34
CA LYS A 127 -0.47 26.15 -10.70
C LYS A 127 0.06 24.71 -10.61
N ALA A 128 1.29 24.47 -11.08
CA ALA A 128 1.95 23.18 -10.99
C ALA A 128 2.12 22.77 -9.52
N TYR A 129 2.61 23.68 -8.68
CA TYR A 129 2.72 23.45 -7.24
C TYR A 129 1.37 23.15 -6.59
N GLU A 130 0.34 23.96 -6.81
CA GLU A 130 -0.99 23.78 -6.22
C GLU A 130 -1.61 22.45 -6.64
N SER A 131 -1.48 22.09 -7.92
CA SER A 131 -1.96 20.79 -8.44
C SER A 131 -1.24 19.61 -7.82
N TYR A 132 0.09 19.68 -7.73
CA TYR A 132 0.90 18.59 -7.19
C TYR A 132 0.72 18.45 -5.66
N ASN A 133 0.66 19.58 -4.96
CA ASN A 133 0.41 19.58 -3.52
C ASN A 133 -0.94 18.92 -3.20
N LYS A 134 -1.99 19.27 -3.97
CA LYS A 134 -3.30 18.63 -3.81
C LYS A 134 -3.24 17.13 -4.09
N PHE A 135 -2.55 16.70 -5.13
CA PHE A 135 -2.35 15.29 -5.44
C PHE A 135 -1.68 14.53 -4.29
N VAL A 136 -0.61 15.12 -3.71
CA VAL A 136 0.10 14.49 -2.56
C VAL A 136 -0.79 14.47 -1.32
N GLU A 137 -1.51 15.55 -1.04
CA GLU A 137 -2.46 15.61 0.08
C GLU A 137 -3.55 14.53 -0.03
N ASP A 138 -4.19 14.42 -1.20
CA ASP A 138 -5.22 13.42 -1.46
C ASP A 138 -4.64 11.99 -1.30
N MET A 139 -3.44 11.72 -1.85
CA MET A 139 -2.76 10.43 -1.72
C MET A 139 -2.41 10.12 -0.25
N MET A 140 -1.92 11.10 0.52
CA MET A 140 -1.60 10.89 1.94
C MET A 140 -2.87 10.61 2.75
N LEU A 141 -3.97 11.31 2.48
CA LEU A 141 -5.24 11.01 3.15
C LEU A 141 -5.71 9.58 2.87
N ASP A 142 -5.65 9.13 1.63
CA ASP A 142 -6.10 7.79 1.25
C ASP A 142 -5.22 6.67 1.82
N VAL A 143 -3.90 6.85 1.80
CA VAL A 143 -2.93 5.79 2.13
C VAL A 143 -2.55 5.80 3.60
N TYR A 144 -2.39 7.01 4.20
CA TYR A 144 -1.82 7.15 5.54
C TYR A 144 -2.87 7.06 6.65
N TYR A 145 -4.13 7.45 6.39
CA TYR A 145 -5.17 7.35 7.39
C TYR A 145 -5.69 5.91 7.55
N PRO A 146 -5.91 5.39 8.76
CA PRO A 146 -5.70 6.02 10.08
C PRO A 146 -4.35 5.67 10.75
N PHE A 147 -3.35 5.19 10.00
CA PHE A 147 -2.01 4.95 10.54
C PHE A 147 -1.40 6.25 11.11
N PHE A 148 -1.50 7.33 10.36
CA PHE A 148 -1.38 8.70 10.86
C PHE A 148 -2.78 9.28 11.06
N SER A 149 -2.96 10.08 12.10
CA SER A 149 -4.19 10.83 12.31
C SER A 149 -4.34 11.95 11.27
N ILE A 150 -5.56 12.47 11.11
CA ILE A 150 -5.81 13.62 10.22
C ILE A 150 -4.94 14.82 10.64
N ASP A 151 -4.82 15.09 11.96
CA ASP A 151 -4.01 16.18 12.47
C ASP A 151 -2.52 16.00 12.13
N GLU A 152 -1.99 14.77 12.24
CA GLU A 152 -0.60 14.47 11.84
C GLU A 152 -0.39 14.64 10.33
N ILE A 153 -1.35 14.24 9.50
CA ILE A 153 -1.28 14.45 8.04
C ILE A 153 -1.32 15.95 7.72
N ASP A 154 -2.19 16.71 8.38
CA ASP A 154 -2.26 18.16 8.24
C ASP A 154 -0.94 18.84 8.66
N GLU A 155 -0.32 18.43 9.76
CA GLU A 155 1.00 18.90 10.19
C GLU A 155 2.09 18.60 9.14
N MET A 156 2.06 17.41 8.51
CA MET A 156 3.01 17.09 7.44
C MET A 156 2.82 17.97 6.21
N VAL A 157 1.57 18.16 5.77
CA VAL A 157 1.26 18.87 4.51
C VAL A 157 1.35 20.40 4.68
N LYS A 158 0.78 20.94 5.77
CA LYS A 158 0.65 22.39 5.98
C LYS A 158 1.87 22.99 6.69
N ASP A 159 2.44 22.25 7.64
CA ASP A 159 3.53 22.73 8.50
C ASP A 159 4.90 22.14 8.12
N ASN A 160 4.96 21.30 7.08
CA ASN A 160 6.17 20.58 6.62
C ASN A 160 6.85 19.78 7.74
N LYS A 161 6.07 19.19 8.64
CA LYS A 161 6.59 18.44 9.77
C LYS A 161 6.99 17.02 9.37
N ASN A 162 8.13 16.56 9.85
CA ASN A 162 8.54 15.18 9.76
C ASN A 162 8.08 14.41 11.01
N ILE A 163 7.43 13.27 10.82
CA ILE A 163 7.01 12.40 11.92
C ILE A 163 7.83 11.13 11.89
N TYR A 164 8.57 10.88 12.98
CA TYR A 164 9.46 9.73 13.14
C TYR A 164 8.85 8.73 14.11
N LEU A 165 8.78 7.47 13.70
CA LEU A 165 8.21 6.38 14.48
C LEU A 165 9.24 5.29 14.71
N ASP A 166 9.26 4.74 15.91
CA ASP A 166 10.00 3.53 16.24
C ASP A 166 9.18 2.27 15.90
N SER A 167 9.83 1.10 15.95
CA SER A 167 9.20 -0.17 15.60
C SER A 167 7.97 -0.51 16.44
N LYS A 168 7.92 -0.08 17.69
CA LYS A 168 6.79 -0.36 18.59
C LYS A 168 5.57 0.47 18.22
N GLU A 169 5.78 1.76 17.94
CA GLU A 169 4.69 2.65 17.52
C GLU A 169 4.20 2.28 16.11
N ILE A 170 5.11 1.89 15.20
CA ILE A 170 4.73 1.40 13.87
C ILE A 170 3.83 0.16 14.00
N HIS A 171 4.24 -0.83 14.81
CA HIS A 171 3.45 -2.04 15.01
C HIS A 171 2.04 -1.76 15.54
N LYS A 172 1.92 -0.93 16.57
CA LYS A 172 0.63 -0.50 17.11
C LYS A 172 -0.25 0.19 16.05
N ARG A 173 0.33 1.05 15.22
CA ARG A 173 -0.40 1.78 14.17
C ARG A 173 -0.79 0.88 13.00
N THR A 174 0.01 -0.13 12.65
CA THR A 174 -0.38 -1.12 11.63
C THR A 174 -1.57 -1.98 12.08
N GLU A 175 -1.70 -2.28 13.37
CA GLU A 175 -2.90 -2.95 13.90
C GLU A 175 -4.16 -2.10 13.73
N ILE A 176 -4.07 -0.78 13.98
CA ILE A 176 -5.18 0.15 13.78
C ILE A 176 -5.57 0.22 12.29
N LEU A 177 -4.57 0.32 11.41
CA LEU A 177 -4.79 0.36 9.96
C LEU A 177 -5.42 -0.94 9.45
N ALA A 178 -4.95 -2.10 9.91
CA ALA A 178 -5.51 -3.41 9.56
C ALA A 178 -6.99 -3.51 9.94
N LYS A 179 -7.32 -3.12 11.16
CA LYS A 179 -8.71 -3.12 11.64
C LYS A 179 -9.59 -2.19 10.80
N TYR A 180 -9.15 -0.97 10.56
CA TYR A 180 -9.87 0.00 9.74
C TYR A 180 -10.14 -0.54 8.33
N ARG A 181 -9.13 -1.08 7.64
CA ARG A 181 -9.30 -1.64 6.28
C ARG A 181 -10.26 -2.82 6.27
N SER A 182 -10.18 -3.71 7.26
CA SER A 182 -11.13 -4.82 7.40
C SER A 182 -12.57 -4.33 7.57
N GLU A 183 -12.79 -3.28 8.36
CA GLU A 183 -14.12 -2.68 8.56
C GLU A 183 -14.64 -2.03 7.27
N GLN A 184 -13.79 -1.33 6.50
CA GLN A 184 -14.17 -0.74 5.21
C GLN A 184 -14.52 -1.81 4.18
N TYR A 185 -13.72 -2.87 4.08
CA TYR A 185 -14.00 -4.01 3.20
C TYR A 185 -15.35 -4.65 3.51
N ASN A 186 -15.64 -4.92 4.78
CA ASN A 186 -16.91 -5.50 5.20
C ASN A 186 -18.10 -4.58 4.88
N LYS A 187 -17.97 -3.26 5.06
CA LYS A 187 -19.00 -2.29 4.70
C LYS A 187 -19.27 -2.27 3.18
N ALA A 188 -18.23 -2.37 2.36
CA ALA A 188 -18.37 -2.38 0.91
C ALA A 188 -19.05 -3.67 0.38
N GLN A 189 -19.03 -4.76 1.14
CA GLN A 189 -19.70 -6.02 0.80
C GLN A 189 -21.19 -6.06 1.20
N LEU A 190 -21.65 -5.14 2.04
CA LEU A 190 -23.07 -5.07 2.40
C LEU A 190 -23.88 -4.58 1.19
N PRO A 191 -25.00 -5.24 0.85
CA PRO A 191 -25.88 -4.76 -0.21
C PRO A 191 -26.36 -3.35 0.15
N GLN A 192 -26.17 -2.41 -0.77
CA GLN A 192 -26.80 -1.09 -0.63
C GLN A 192 -28.32 -1.32 -0.63
N SER A 193 -28.97 -1.07 0.50
CA SER A 193 -30.42 -1.06 0.56
C SER A 193 -30.90 0.01 -0.41
N GLU A 194 -31.60 -0.43 -1.47
CA GLU A 194 -32.31 0.48 -2.36
C GLU A 194 -33.28 1.29 -1.49
N GLU A 195 -32.98 2.57 -1.26
CA GLU A 195 -33.98 3.53 -0.83
C GLU A 195 -34.97 3.70 -2.00
N TYR A 196 -35.97 2.84 -2.06
CA TYR A 196 -37.14 3.14 -2.83
C TYR A 196 -37.85 4.33 -2.17
N ASN A 197 -37.63 5.52 -2.73
CA ASN A 197 -38.52 6.65 -2.49
C ASN A 197 -39.85 6.31 -3.11
N GLU A 198 -40.85 5.99 -2.26
CA GLU A 198 -42.27 6.05 -2.61
C GLU A 198 -42.64 7.55 -2.72
N GLU A 199 -42.89 8.00 -3.94
CA GLU A 199 -43.76 9.15 -4.25
C GLU A 199 -45.06 8.67 -4.82
#